data_07e9dce88ad76d09bf92bd8080921d06
#
_entry.id   07e9dce88ad76d09bf92bd8080921d06
#
_cell.length_a   1.000
_cell.length_b   1.000
_cell.length_c   1.000
_cell.angle_alpha   90.00
_cell.angle_beta   90.00
_cell.angle_gamma   90.00
#
_symmetry.space_group_name_H-M   'P 1'
#
loop_
_entity.id
_entity.type
_entity.pdbx_description
1 polymer ?
#
loop_
_entity_poly.entity_id
_entity_poly.type
_entity_poly.pdbx_seq_one_letter_code
_entity_poly.pdbx_strand_id
1 'polypeptide(L)'
;MEQCSSAPFYACFLGDFSLYYGGAQIWGKRSYQKKYVQILMALLKGGKRGVSRQELLAIVWNKEEESRRGRNNLNQHLYYLRKFLSALNLPRGKYVVRERYKYYFTLDYQIQSDTEHLDQVLEKLRNASDSSKACLLREFCRSYTGDFLPELRQAVWAEESRAYYHRQYFSCLRRLCRILEEQKEYDELLKLCTSAARIYPYDQWQLVQLRCLTAMKRY
;
A
#
# COMPACT_ATOMS: atom_id res chain seq x y z
N MET A 1 -9.42 -12.53 31.64
CA MET A 1 -9.02 -13.06 30.31
C MET A 1 -8.02 -12.08 29.78
N GLU A 2 -6.74 -12.35 29.99
CA GLU A 2 -5.64 -11.55 29.47
C GLU A 2 -5.69 -11.59 27.94
N GLN A 3 -5.97 -10.45 27.30
CA GLN A 3 -5.72 -10.27 25.88
C GLN A 3 -4.21 -10.35 25.69
N CYS A 4 -3.72 -11.53 25.33
CA CYS A 4 -2.38 -11.69 24.83
C CYS A 4 -2.26 -10.77 23.62
N SER A 5 -1.60 -9.63 23.80
CA SER A 5 -1.34 -8.64 22.74
C SER A 5 -0.40 -9.29 21.72
N SER A 6 -0.98 -10.09 20.84
CA SER A 6 -0.23 -10.67 19.72
C SER A 6 0.22 -9.55 18.80
N ALA A 7 1.49 -9.57 18.41
CA ALA A 7 2.04 -8.59 17.48
C ALA A 7 1.18 -8.51 16.20
N PRO A 8 0.96 -7.32 15.66
CA PRO A 8 0.18 -7.17 14.44
C PRO A 8 0.96 -7.66 13.22
N PHE A 9 0.23 -8.05 12.19
CA PHE A 9 0.78 -8.13 10.83
C PHE A 9 0.90 -6.73 10.25
N TYR A 10 1.99 -6.48 9.53
CA TYR A 10 2.17 -5.23 8.79
C TYR A 10 2.42 -5.53 7.31
N ALA A 11 1.58 -5.00 6.43
CA ALA A 11 1.68 -5.17 4.99
C ALA A 11 2.11 -3.86 4.32
N CYS A 12 3.21 -3.89 3.56
CA CYS A 12 3.61 -2.79 2.70
C CYS A 12 3.06 -3.04 1.30
N PHE A 13 2.29 -2.09 0.79
CA PHE A 13 1.71 -2.12 -0.57
C PHE A 13 2.33 -1.08 -1.49
N LEU A 14 2.99 -0.07 -0.92
CA LEU A 14 3.60 1.02 -1.67
C LEU A 14 5.05 0.66 -2.00
N GLY A 15 5.39 0.70 -3.29
CA GLY A 15 6.66 0.15 -3.77
C GLY A 15 6.66 -1.38 -3.74
N ASP A 16 7.75 -1.99 -3.29
CA ASP A 16 7.87 -3.46 -3.21
C ASP A 16 6.95 -4.03 -2.13
N PHE A 17 6.07 -4.95 -2.50
CA PHE A 17 5.20 -5.61 -1.52
C PHE A 17 6.01 -6.46 -0.53
N SER A 18 5.69 -6.29 0.75
CA SER A 18 6.27 -7.11 1.81
C SER A 18 5.30 -7.30 2.97
N LEU A 19 5.43 -8.41 3.67
CA LEU A 19 4.62 -8.78 4.83
C LEU A 19 5.52 -9.06 6.03
N TYR A 20 5.17 -8.44 7.15
CA TYR A 20 5.88 -8.54 8.41
C TYR A 20 4.98 -9.08 9.51
N TYR A 21 5.58 -9.75 10.49
CA TYR A 21 4.96 -10.11 11.76
C TYR A 21 5.94 -9.84 12.90
N GLY A 22 5.52 -9.09 13.91
CA GLY A 22 6.40 -8.74 15.03
C GLY A 22 7.69 -8.03 14.64
N GLY A 23 7.68 -7.25 13.56
CA GLY A 23 8.84 -6.56 13.01
C GLY A 23 9.75 -7.41 12.10
N ALA A 24 9.58 -8.74 12.08
CA ALA A 24 10.32 -9.62 11.18
C ALA A 24 9.61 -9.76 9.82
N GLN A 25 10.37 -9.64 8.73
CA GLN A 25 9.84 -9.88 7.39
C GLN A 25 9.61 -11.38 7.18
N ILE A 26 8.34 -11.77 7.00
CA ILE A 26 7.94 -13.16 6.77
C ILE A 26 7.76 -13.48 5.28
N TRP A 27 7.54 -12.48 4.45
CA TRP A 27 7.48 -12.64 3.00
C TRP A 27 7.75 -11.32 2.24
N GLY A 28 8.41 -11.41 1.06
CA GLY A 28 8.69 -10.29 0.15
C GLY A 28 9.40 -10.74 -1.13
N LYS A 29 9.43 -9.87 -2.13
CA LYS A 29 10.17 -9.98 -3.41
C LYS A 29 10.05 -11.32 -4.17
N ARG A 30 8.90 -12.02 -4.13
CA ARG A 30 8.71 -13.28 -4.87
C ARG A 30 7.39 -13.29 -5.62
N SER A 31 7.48 -13.65 -6.88
CA SER A 31 6.38 -14.13 -7.76
C SER A 31 4.97 -13.55 -7.51
N TYR A 32 4.82 -12.23 -7.59
CA TYR A 32 3.53 -11.51 -7.42
C TYR A 32 2.46 -11.90 -8.46
N GLN A 33 2.88 -12.48 -9.58
CA GLN A 33 1.99 -12.82 -10.69
C GLN A 33 1.05 -13.99 -10.39
N LYS A 34 1.39 -14.86 -9.43
CA LYS A 34 0.54 -15.99 -9.07
C LYS A 34 -0.78 -15.53 -8.47
N LYS A 35 -1.90 -16.00 -8.99
CA LYS A 35 -3.24 -15.57 -8.58
C LYS A 35 -3.52 -15.75 -7.08
N TYR A 36 -3.04 -16.84 -6.47
CA TYR A 36 -3.19 -17.03 -5.02
C TYR A 36 -2.43 -15.97 -4.19
N VAL A 37 -1.31 -15.44 -4.71
CA VAL A 37 -0.58 -14.33 -4.07
C VAL A 37 -1.37 -13.02 -4.19
N GLN A 38 -1.96 -12.77 -5.35
CA GLN A 38 -2.84 -11.59 -5.53
C GLN A 38 -4.07 -11.65 -4.62
N ILE A 39 -4.64 -12.85 -4.40
CA ILE A 39 -5.69 -13.07 -3.41
C ILE A 39 -5.20 -12.72 -2.00
N LEU A 40 -3.98 -13.15 -1.61
CA LEU A 40 -3.39 -12.77 -0.32
C LEU A 40 -3.32 -11.26 -0.16
N MET A 41 -2.78 -10.56 -1.15
CA MET A 41 -2.67 -9.08 -1.13
C MET A 41 -4.05 -8.43 -0.99
N ALA A 42 -5.05 -8.90 -1.72
CA ALA A 42 -6.41 -8.39 -1.62
C ALA A 42 -7.02 -8.64 -0.23
N LEU A 43 -6.79 -9.81 0.38
CA LEU A 43 -7.26 -10.12 1.73
C LEU A 43 -6.60 -9.24 2.78
N LEU A 44 -5.27 -9.02 2.67
CA LEU A 44 -4.53 -8.13 3.56
C LEU A 44 -5.03 -6.69 3.44
N LYS A 45 -5.21 -6.18 2.19
CA LYS A 45 -5.78 -4.85 1.95
C LYS A 45 -7.21 -4.73 2.45
N GLY A 46 -8.01 -5.79 2.32
CA GLY A 46 -9.39 -5.82 2.81
C GLY A 46 -9.50 -5.71 4.33
N GLY A 47 -8.48 -6.16 5.07
CA GLY A 47 -8.40 -6.07 6.53
C GLY A 47 -9.71 -6.44 7.23
N LYS A 48 -10.19 -5.56 8.12
CA LYS A 48 -11.46 -5.74 8.84
C LYS A 48 -12.72 -5.68 7.97
N ARG A 49 -12.66 -5.03 6.80
CA ARG A 49 -13.79 -4.97 5.85
C ARG A 49 -14.08 -6.36 5.26
N GLY A 50 -13.04 -7.18 5.14
CA GLY A 50 -13.07 -8.42 4.39
C GLY A 50 -13.25 -8.21 2.89
N VAL A 51 -13.09 -9.28 2.12
CA VAL A 51 -13.19 -9.29 0.65
C VAL A 51 -14.32 -10.24 0.24
N SER A 52 -15.22 -9.78 -0.62
CA SER A 52 -16.31 -10.59 -1.11
C SER A 52 -15.83 -11.68 -2.08
N ARG A 53 -16.66 -12.69 -2.29
CA ARG A 53 -16.38 -13.73 -3.30
C ARG A 53 -16.27 -13.13 -4.71
N GLN A 54 -17.07 -12.12 -5.03
CA GLN A 54 -17.04 -11.48 -6.36
C GLN A 54 -15.72 -10.72 -6.58
N GLU A 55 -15.24 -9.97 -5.60
CA GLU A 55 -13.93 -9.31 -5.67
C GLU A 55 -12.80 -10.33 -5.86
N LEU A 56 -12.82 -11.46 -5.14
CA LEU A 56 -11.82 -12.53 -5.33
C LEU A 56 -11.93 -13.20 -6.70
N LEU A 57 -13.12 -13.41 -7.21
CA LEU A 57 -13.33 -13.93 -8.56
C LEU A 57 -12.77 -12.98 -9.62
N ALA A 58 -12.93 -11.66 -9.46
CA ALA A 58 -12.39 -10.67 -10.38
C ALA A 58 -10.83 -10.71 -10.45
N ILE A 59 -10.16 -11.09 -9.35
CA ILE A 59 -8.70 -11.28 -9.33
C ILE A 59 -8.28 -12.51 -10.15
N VAL A 60 -9.06 -13.58 -10.04
CA VAL A 60 -8.77 -14.88 -10.67
C VAL A 60 -9.20 -14.91 -12.14
N TRP A 61 -10.18 -14.07 -12.49
CA TRP A 61 -10.82 -14.06 -13.80
C TRP A 61 -9.82 -13.76 -14.93
N ASN A 62 -9.79 -14.65 -15.90
CA ASN A 62 -9.19 -14.43 -17.21
C ASN A 62 -10.30 -14.39 -18.25
N LYS A 63 -10.31 -13.39 -19.14
CA LYS A 63 -11.33 -13.21 -20.19
C LYS A 63 -11.53 -14.44 -21.09
N GLU A 64 -10.55 -15.35 -21.10
CA GLU A 64 -10.58 -16.56 -21.93
C GLU A 64 -11.31 -17.76 -21.30
N GLU A 65 -11.69 -17.68 -20.00
CA GLU A 65 -12.33 -18.80 -19.28
C GLU A 65 -13.79 -18.48 -18.88
N GLU A 66 -14.63 -18.14 -19.83
CA GLU A 66 -16.04 -17.74 -19.62
C GLU A 66 -16.99 -18.88 -19.22
N SER A 67 -16.52 -20.05 -18.84
CA SER A 67 -17.37 -21.21 -18.56
C SER A 67 -17.34 -21.67 -17.10
N ARG A 68 -18.21 -22.61 -16.74
CA ARG A 68 -18.38 -23.26 -15.41
C ARG A 68 -17.11 -23.60 -14.61
N ARG A 69 -15.92 -23.51 -15.23
CA ARG A 69 -14.59 -23.67 -14.63
C ARG A 69 -14.21 -22.55 -13.64
N GLY A 70 -14.76 -21.34 -13.75
CA GLY A 70 -14.38 -20.20 -12.88
C GLY A 70 -14.70 -20.43 -11.40
N ARG A 71 -15.73 -21.21 -11.05
CA ARG A 71 -16.06 -21.54 -9.65
C ARG A 71 -15.05 -22.50 -9.02
N ASN A 72 -14.55 -23.46 -9.78
CA ASN A 72 -13.53 -24.40 -9.31
C ASN A 72 -12.17 -23.72 -9.18
N ASN A 73 -11.89 -22.73 -10.01
CA ASN A 73 -10.63 -22.01 -10.05
C ASN A 73 -10.36 -21.22 -8.73
N LEU A 74 -11.34 -20.48 -8.19
CA LEU A 74 -11.16 -19.76 -6.93
C LEU A 74 -10.84 -20.71 -5.76
N ASN A 75 -11.57 -21.81 -5.62
CA ASN A 75 -11.35 -22.79 -4.55
C ASN A 75 -9.94 -23.41 -4.66
N GLN A 76 -9.48 -23.66 -5.88
CA GLN A 76 -8.14 -24.16 -6.13
C GLN A 76 -7.07 -23.14 -5.73
N HIS A 77 -7.25 -21.84 -6.06
CA HIS A 77 -6.33 -20.80 -5.64
C HIS A 77 -6.34 -20.58 -4.13
N LEU A 78 -7.50 -20.68 -3.48
CA LEU A 78 -7.60 -20.64 -2.02
C LEU A 78 -6.90 -21.83 -1.36
N TYR A 79 -6.95 -23.01 -1.97
CA TYR A 79 -6.19 -24.18 -1.51
C TYR A 79 -4.68 -23.93 -1.64
N TYR A 80 -4.20 -23.42 -2.79
CA TYR A 80 -2.79 -23.08 -2.98
C TYR A 80 -2.34 -21.97 -2.04
N LEU A 81 -3.18 -20.99 -1.77
CA LEU A 81 -2.90 -19.95 -0.79
C LEU A 81 -2.70 -20.53 0.61
N ARG A 82 -3.59 -21.41 1.07
CA ARG A 82 -3.44 -22.06 2.38
C ARG A 82 -2.17 -22.90 2.46
N LYS A 83 -1.87 -23.67 1.42
CA LYS A 83 -0.63 -24.45 1.32
C LYS A 83 0.61 -23.54 1.35
N PHE A 84 0.56 -22.42 0.64
CA PHE A 84 1.62 -21.41 0.66
C PHE A 84 1.81 -20.82 2.07
N LEU A 85 0.74 -20.41 2.73
CA LEU A 85 0.78 -19.84 4.08
C LEU A 85 1.29 -20.85 5.12
N SER A 86 0.95 -22.13 4.97
CA SER A 86 1.46 -23.17 5.87
C SER A 86 2.98 -23.41 5.74
N ALA A 87 3.57 -22.98 4.62
CA ALA A 87 5.03 -23.07 4.40
C ALA A 87 5.78 -21.80 4.89
N LEU A 88 5.05 -20.76 5.29
CA LEU A 88 5.63 -19.56 5.90
C LEU A 88 5.76 -19.76 7.40
N ASN A 89 6.76 -19.11 8.00
CA ASN A 89 6.94 -19.11 9.46
C ASN A 89 5.93 -18.15 10.12
N LEU A 90 4.65 -18.51 10.07
CA LEU A 90 3.54 -17.75 10.63
C LEU A 90 3.26 -18.17 12.08
N PRO A 91 2.74 -17.26 12.93
CA PRO A 91 2.25 -17.62 14.27
C PRO A 91 1.07 -18.61 14.16
N ARG A 92 0.76 -19.27 15.27
CA ARG A 92 -0.39 -20.19 15.31
C ARG A 92 -1.69 -19.42 15.11
N GLY A 93 -2.54 -19.87 14.18
CA GLY A 93 -3.82 -19.22 13.90
C GLY A 93 -4.51 -19.78 12.65
N LYS A 94 -5.72 -19.32 12.42
CA LYS A 94 -6.48 -19.65 11.21
C LYS A 94 -6.25 -18.57 10.16
N TYR A 95 -5.75 -18.96 9.01
CA TYR A 95 -5.52 -18.09 7.88
C TYR A 95 -6.48 -18.43 6.73
N VAL A 96 -6.90 -17.39 5.97
CA VAL A 96 -7.90 -17.51 4.90
C VAL A 96 -9.22 -18.01 5.47
N VAL A 97 -9.80 -17.20 6.35
CA VAL A 97 -11.08 -17.48 7.01
C VAL A 97 -12.23 -16.98 6.14
N ARG A 98 -13.31 -17.77 6.07
CA ARG A 98 -14.58 -17.32 5.49
C ARG A 98 -15.58 -17.15 6.61
N GLU A 99 -16.12 -15.94 6.73
CA GLU A 99 -17.22 -15.64 7.63
C GLU A 99 -18.37 -14.99 6.85
N ARG A 100 -19.57 -15.56 6.98
CA ARG A 100 -20.75 -15.18 6.21
C ARG A 100 -20.46 -15.22 4.69
N TYR A 101 -20.42 -14.05 4.04
CA TYR A 101 -20.19 -13.92 2.59
C TYR A 101 -18.82 -13.35 2.22
N LYS A 102 -17.94 -13.14 3.20
CA LYS A 102 -16.64 -12.50 3.04
C LYS A 102 -15.49 -13.41 3.42
N TYR A 103 -14.33 -13.09 2.87
CA TYR A 103 -13.06 -13.75 3.16
C TYR A 103 -12.12 -12.75 3.85
N TYR A 104 -11.35 -13.27 4.81
CA TYR A 104 -10.38 -12.52 5.61
C TYR A 104 -9.05 -13.26 5.58
N PHE A 105 -7.94 -12.49 5.67
CA PHE A 105 -6.63 -13.12 5.86
C PHE A 105 -6.58 -13.85 7.20
N THR A 106 -7.02 -13.20 8.27
CA THR A 106 -7.15 -13.78 9.62
C THR A 106 -8.17 -12.97 10.43
N LEU A 107 -8.73 -13.57 11.47
CA LEU A 107 -9.56 -12.89 12.46
C LEU A 107 -8.88 -12.88 13.85
N ASP A 108 -7.77 -13.62 13.99
CA ASP A 108 -7.05 -13.80 15.26
C ASP A 108 -6.03 -12.69 15.51
N TYR A 109 -5.62 -11.96 14.47
CA TYR A 109 -4.56 -10.94 14.52
C TYR A 109 -5.00 -9.64 13.87
N GLN A 110 -4.45 -8.53 14.38
CA GLN A 110 -4.59 -7.24 13.71
C GLN A 110 -3.72 -7.20 12.44
N ILE A 111 -4.25 -6.57 11.40
CA ILE A 111 -3.53 -6.27 10.17
C ILE A 111 -3.42 -4.76 10.09
N GLN A 112 -2.22 -4.26 9.96
CA GLN A 112 -1.89 -2.86 9.68
C GLN A 112 -1.22 -2.78 8.30
N SER A 113 -1.31 -1.64 7.64
CA SER A 113 -0.64 -1.43 6.37
C SER A 113 -0.17 0.02 6.21
N ASP A 114 0.81 0.20 5.31
CA ASP A 114 1.25 1.51 4.87
C ASP A 114 0.11 2.33 4.24
N THR A 115 -0.77 1.68 3.49
CA THR A 115 -1.95 2.32 2.89
C THR A 115 -2.97 2.76 3.94
N GLU A 116 -3.24 1.95 4.97
CA GLU A 116 -4.10 2.33 6.09
C GLU A 116 -3.51 3.52 6.86
N HIS A 117 -2.20 3.53 7.07
CA HIS A 117 -1.50 4.66 7.67
C HIS A 117 -1.68 5.94 6.85
N LEU A 118 -1.46 5.89 5.52
CA LEU A 118 -1.68 7.04 4.65
C LEU A 118 -3.13 7.54 4.68
N ASP A 119 -4.11 6.64 4.69
CA ASP A 119 -5.53 7.01 4.77
C ASP A 119 -5.84 7.72 6.09
N GLN A 120 -5.26 7.27 7.21
CA GLN A 120 -5.38 7.94 8.51
C GLN A 120 -4.74 9.34 8.50
N VAL A 121 -3.57 9.50 7.87
CA VAL A 121 -2.92 10.82 7.73
C VAL A 121 -3.78 11.75 6.87
N LEU A 122 -4.37 11.27 5.78
CA LEU A 122 -5.29 12.06 4.94
C LEU A 122 -6.54 12.48 5.70
N GLU A 123 -7.10 11.61 6.53
CA GLU A 123 -8.25 11.93 7.36
C GLU A 123 -7.91 13.04 8.39
N LYS A 124 -6.78 12.91 9.07
CA LYS A 124 -6.28 13.97 9.96
C LYS A 124 -6.07 15.29 9.21
N LEU A 125 -5.53 15.22 7.98
CA LEU A 125 -5.23 16.40 7.16
C LEU A 125 -6.49 17.17 6.75
N ARG A 126 -7.64 16.49 6.57
CA ARG A 126 -8.94 17.15 6.28
C ARG A 126 -9.40 18.06 7.41
N ASN A 127 -9.13 17.65 8.66
CA ASN A 127 -9.59 18.32 9.87
C ASN A 127 -8.49 19.16 10.54
N ALA A 128 -7.30 19.26 9.93
CA ALA A 128 -6.14 19.89 10.53
C ALA A 128 -6.19 21.42 10.48
N SER A 129 -5.72 22.07 11.53
CA SER A 129 -5.41 23.50 11.54
C SER A 129 -4.20 23.81 10.64
N ASP A 130 -4.05 25.07 10.19
CA ASP A 130 -2.96 25.43 9.27
C ASP A 130 -1.58 25.16 9.87
N SER A 131 -1.40 25.30 11.17
CA SER A 131 -0.15 25.01 11.87
C SER A 131 0.25 23.51 11.84
N SER A 132 -0.74 22.61 11.82
CA SER A 132 -0.48 21.14 11.79
C SER A 132 -0.44 20.54 10.40
N LYS A 133 -0.95 21.26 9.38
CA LYS A 133 -0.97 20.77 7.99
C LYS A 133 0.40 20.43 7.44
N ALA A 134 1.38 21.28 7.67
CA ALA A 134 2.75 21.06 7.18
C ALA A 134 3.37 19.76 7.74
N CYS A 135 3.16 19.49 9.04
CA CYS A 135 3.63 18.27 9.69
C CYS A 135 3.00 17.01 9.06
N LEU A 136 1.67 17.01 8.89
CA LEU A 136 0.94 15.89 8.29
C LEU A 136 1.31 15.67 6.81
N LEU A 137 1.55 16.74 6.05
CA LEU A 137 2.01 16.64 4.67
C LEU A 137 3.42 16.03 4.61
N ARG A 138 4.34 16.42 5.53
CA ARG A 138 5.66 15.80 5.67
C ARG A 138 5.54 14.30 5.98
N GLU A 139 4.70 13.95 6.95
CA GLU A 139 4.44 12.55 7.32
C GLU A 139 3.95 11.74 6.12
N PHE A 140 2.95 12.25 5.40
CA PHE A 140 2.41 11.60 4.21
C PHE A 140 3.48 11.38 3.13
N CYS A 141 4.22 12.44 2.77
CA CYS A 141 5.24 12.37 1.72
C CYS A 141 6.39 11.43 2.09
N ARG A 142 6.77 11.34 3.37
CA ARG A 142 7.81 10.40 3.84
C ARG A 142 7.36 8.95 3.84
N SER A 143 6.08 8.72 4.15
CA SER A 143 5.48 7.37 4.20
C SER A 143 5.16 6.80 2.82
N TYR A 144 5.12 7.64 1.79
CA TYR A 144 4.87 7.19 0.42
C TYR A 144 6.18 6.75 -0.24
N THR A 145 6.34 5.45 -0.45
CA THR A 145 7.59 4.85 -0.95
C THR A 145 7.56 4.52 -2.45
N GLY A 146 6.38 4.62 -3.10
CA GLY A 146 6.20 4.31 -4.51
C GLY A 146 4.74 3.99 -4.85
N ASP A 147 4.48 3.61 -6.09
CA ASP A 147 3.15 3.22 -6.54
C ASP A 147 2.61 2.01 -5.78
N PHE A 148 1.30 1.93 -5.68
CA PHE A 148 0.61 0.77 -5.12
C PHE A 148 0.82 -0.45 -6.01
N LEU A 149 1.50 -1.49 -5.48
CA LEU A 149 1.80 -2.76 -6.14
C LEU A 149 2.33 -2.57 -7.58
N PRO A 150 3.48 -1.90 -7.78
CA PRO A 150 3.99 -1.57 -9.11
C PRO A 150 4.27 -2.81 -9.98
N GLU A 151 4.56 -3.96 -9.37
CA GLU A 151 4.78 -5.24 -10.06
C GLU A 151 3.50 -5.83 -10.69
N LEU A 152 2.33 -5.36 -10.23
CA LEU A 152 1.03 -5.81 -10.71
C LEU A 152 0.36 -4.79 -11.64
N ARG A 153 1.12 -4.20 -12.58
CA ARG A 153 0.60 -3.15 -13.49
C ARG A 153 -0.64 -3.58 -14.28
N GLN A 154 -0.74 -4.86 -14.64
CA GLN A 154 -1.87 -5.41 -15.40
C GLN A 154 -3.05 -5.87 -14.53
N ALA A 155 -2.93 -5.81 -13.21
CA ALA A 155 -4.00 -6.23 -12.31
C ALA A 155 -5.05 -5.12 -12.17
N VAL A 156 -6.17 -5.27 -12.86
CA VAL A 156 -7.29 -4.32 -12.89
C VAL A 156 -7.81 -4.01 -11.48
N TRP A 157 -7.87 -5.01 -10.59
CA TRP A 157 -8.32 -4.83 -9.20
C TRP A 157 -7.44 -3.87 -8.36
N ALA A 158 -6.17 -3.69 -8.76
CA ALA A 158 -5.23 -2.81 -8.08
C ALA A 158 -5.18 -1.38 -8.68
N GLU A 159 -5.76 -1.19 -9.86
CA GLU A 159 -5.64 0.05 -10.63
C GLU A 159 -6.28 1.25 -9.94
N GLU A 160 -7.48 1.09 -9.40
CA GLU A 160 -8.17 2.15 -8.67
C GLU A 160 -7.34 2.65 -7.48
N SER A 161 -6.78 1.72 -6.71
CA SER A 161 -5.93 2.06 -5.57
C SER A 161 -4.64 2.73 -5.98
N ARG A 162 -4.01 2.25 -7.05
CA ARG A 162 -2.80 2.86 -7.60
C ARG A 162 -3.07 4.30 -8.03
N ALA A 163 -4.12 4.52 -8.82
CA ALA A 163 -4.52 5.86 -9.25
C ALA A 163 -4.89 6.77 -8.06
N TYR A 164 -5.54 6.22 -7.02
CA TYR A 164 -5.89 6.98 -5.82
C TYR A 164 -4.65 7.45 -5.08
N TYR A 165 -3.75 6.55 -4.64
CA TYR A 165 -2.57 6.93 -3.86
C TYR A 165 -1.60 7.79 -4.66
N HIS A 166 -1.45 7.55 -5.96
CA HIS A 166 -0.68 8.41 -6.85
C HIS A 166 -1.21 9.85 -6.84
N ARG A 167 -2.52 10.06 -7.05
CA ARG A 167 -3.13 11.40 -7.00
C ARG A 167 -2.96 12.08 -5.65
N GLN A 168 -3.16 11.32 -4.54
CA GLN A 168 -2.98 11.86 -3.19
C GLN A 168 -1.54 12.29 -2.95
N TYR A 169 -0.57 11.50 -3.37
CA TYR A 169 0.84 11.84 -3.25
C TYR A 169 1.18 13.14 -3.94
N PHE A 170 0.83 13.29 -5.22
CA PHE A 170 1.12 14.52 -5.96
C PHE A 170 0.38 15.73 -5.40
N SER A 171 -0.83 15.55 -4.90
CA SER A 171 -1.58 16.63 -4.23
C SER A 171 -0.88 17.09 -2.96
N CYS A 172 -0.49 16.16 -2.08
CA CYS A 172 0.22 16.47 -0.84
C CYS A 172 1.60 17.08 -1.10
N LEU A 173 2.34 16.52 -2.05
CA LEU A 173 3.67 16.97 -2.43
C LEU A 173 3.65 18.42 -2.93
N ARG A 174 2.75 18.77 -3.85
CA ARG A 174 2.62 20.16 -4.34
C ARG A 174 2.26 21.14 -3.24
N ARG A 175 1.37 20.75 -2.32
CA ARG A 175 0.98 21.59 -1.19
C ARG A 175 2.16 21.81 -0.25
N LEU A 176 2.92 20.75 0.05
CA LEU A 176 4.11 20.86 0.90
C LEU A 176 5.19 21.72 0.23
N CYS A 177 5.47 21.53 -1.05
CA CYS A 177 6.42 22.37 -1.80
C CYS A 177 6.07 23.87 -1.67
N ARG A 178 4.79 24.22 -1.85
CA ARG A 178 4.35 25.62 -1.73
C ARG A 178 4.62 26.18 -0.33
N ILE A 179 4.29 25.42 0.72
CA ILE A 179 4.54 25.85 2.10
C ILE A 179 6.03 26.07 2.36
N LEU A 180 6.88 25.14 1.90
CA LEU A 180 8.34 25.24 2.07
C LEU A 180 8.94 26.42 1.28
N GLU A 181 8.43 26.70 0.07
CA GLU A 181 8.82 27.87 -0.72
C GLU A 181 8.46 29.20 0.00
N GLU A 182 7.23 29.30 0.53
CA GLU A 182 6.77 30.46 1.30
C GLU A 182 7.59 30.69 2.57
N GLN A 183 8.01 29.59 3.23
CA GLN A 183 8.85 29.61 4.43
C GLN A 183 10.35 29.77 4.12
N LYS A 184 10.74 29.74 2.84
CA LYS A 184 12.14 29.76 2.37
C LYS A 184 12.97 28.58 2.89
N GLU A 185 12.34 27.45 3.20
CA GLU A 185 13.00 26.21 3.67
C GLU A 185 13.54 25.39 2.48
N TYR A 186 14.46 25.99 1.71
CA TYR A 186 14.95 25.42 0.46
C TYR A 186 15.74 24.12 0.62
N ASP A 187 16.42 23.91 1.75
CA ASP A 187 17.15 22.66 2.04
C ASP A 187 16.17 21.49 2.19
N GLU A 188 15.03 21.68 2.86
CA GLU A 188 14.01 20.64 3.00
C GLU A 188 13.30 20.43 1.66
N LEU A 189 12.97 21.50 0.94
CA LEU A 189 12.35 21.43 -0.37
C LEU A 189 13.22 20.63 -1.36
N LEU A 190 14.54 20.86 -1.36
CA LEU A 190 15.48 20.12 -2.20
C LEU A 190 15.49 18.62 -1.87
N LYS A 191 15.52 18.26 -0.59
CA LYS A 191 15.44 16.86 -0.13
C LYS A 191 14.13 16.20 -0.55
N LEU A 192 13.02 16.91 -0.41
CA LEU A 192 11.69 16.45 -0.80
C LEU A 192 11.60 16.16 -2.30
N CYS A 193 12.05 17.11 -3.14
CA CYS A 193 12.07 16.95 -4.59
C CYS A 193 13.04 15.85 -5.04
N THR A 194 14.17 15.69 -4.35
CA THR A 194 15.11 14.60 -4.63
C THR A 194 14.47 13.24 -4.35
N SER A 195 13.71 13.11 -3.26
CA SER A 195 12.98 11.88 -2.93
C SER A 195 11.86 11.60 -3.95
N ALA A 196 11.13 12.64 -4.37
CA ALA A 196 10.11 12.52 -5.41
C ALA A 196 10.70 12.10 -6.77
N ALA A 197 11.84 12.66 -7.15
CA ALA A 197 12.54 12.32 -8.40
C ALA A 197 13.09 10.87 -8.42
N ARG A 198 13.36 10.27 -7.26
CA ARG A 198 13.73 8.83 -7.18
C ARG A 198 12.55 7.93 -7.50
N ILE A 199 11.33 8.32 -7.11
CA ILE A 199 10.11 7.55 -7.37
C ILE A 199 9.63 7.81 -8.81
N TYR A 200 9.69 9.07 -9.26
CA TYR A 200 9.19 9.55 -10.55
C TYR A 200 10.27 10.36 -11.28
N PRO A 201 11.27 9.71 -11.92
CA PRO A 201 12.45 10.38 -12.48
C PRO A 201 12.14 11.25 -13.70
N TYR A 202 10.98 11.06 -14.36
CA TYR A 202 10.60 11.80 -15.59
C TYR A 202 9.62 12.94 -15.34
N ASP A 203 9.42 13.33 -14.07
CA ASP A 203 8.51 14.41 -13.72
C ASP A 203 9.27 15.75 -13.49
N GLN A 204 8.52 16.83 -13.31
CA GLN A 204 9.05 18.21 -13.26
C GLN A 204 9.85 18.55 -11.99
N TRP A 205 10.15 17.59 -11.12
CA TRP A 205 10.85 17.82 -9.85
C TRP A 205 12.26 18.38 -10.01
N GLN A 206 12.91 18.07 -11.15
CA GLN A 206 14.22 18.61 -11.48
C GLN A 206 14.19 20.13 -11.67
N LEU A 207 13.11 20.70 -12.21
CA LEU A 207 12.95 22.16 -12.32
C LEU A 207 12.83 22.83 -10.96
N VAL A 208 12.11 22.19 -10.01
CA VAL A 208 12.01 22.70 -8.65
C VAL A 208 13.35 22.63 -7.94
N GLN A 209 14.10 21.54 -8.12
CA GLN A 209 15.47 21.40 -7.60
C GLN A 209 16.39 22.52 -8.10
N LEU A 210 16.37 22.82 -9.41
CA LEU A 210 17.17 23.90 -9.99
C LEU A 210 16.79 25.26 -9.39
N ARG A 211 15.50 25.55 -9.21
CA ARG A 211 15.04 26.79 -8.54
C ARG A 211 15.54 26.89 -7.11
N CYS A 212 15.49 25.78 -6.35
CA CYS A 212 16.03 25.75 -4.99
C CYS A 212 17.51 26.06 -4.97
N LEU A 213 18.32 25.40 -5.81
CA LEU A 213 19.76 25.61 -5.89
C LEU A 213 20.09 27.05 -6.27
N THR A 214 19.38 27.64 -7.22
CA THR A 214 19.52 29.04 -7.61
C THR A 214 19.20 29.98 -6.44
N ALA A 215 18.09 29.74 -5.72
CA ALA A 215 17.70 30.55 -4.57
C ALA A 215 18.71 30.47 -3.42
N MET A 216 19.35 29.32 -3.25
CA MET A 216 20.40 29.08 -2.24
C MET A 216 21.77 29.59 -2.67
N LYS A 217 21.92 30.12 -3.91
CA LYS A 217 23.21 30.48 -4.52
C LYS A 217 24.26 29.35 -4.49
N ARG A 218 23.79 28.09 -4.58
CA ARG A 218 24.62 26.88 -4.69
C ARG A 218 24.57 26.43 -6.14
N TYR A 219 25.62 26.71 -6.90
CA TYR A 219 25.77 26.28 -8.29
C TYR A 219 26.62 25.02 -8.35
#